data_867a12494d416311d0996ca5f2003a2b
#
_entry.id   867a12494d416311d0996ca5f2003a2b
#
_cell.length_a   1.000
_cell.length_b   1.000
_cell.length_c   1.000
_cell.angle_alpha   90.00
_cell.angle_beta   90.00
_cell.angle_gamma   90.00
#
_symmetry.space_group_name_H-M   'P 1'
#
loop_
_entity.id
_entity.type
_entity.pdbx_description
1 polymer ?
#
loop_
_entity_poly.entity_id
_entity_poly.type
_entity_poly.pdbx_seq_one_letter_code
_entity_poly.pdbx_strand_id
1 'polypeptide(L)'
;MEYQDALEFGIDRNRLHIIPMGIDLDEGTLPSPSRIHDAPLHLLFVGRIARVRRVELLLQAAARLTFPWRATIVGGEAQTSSMSPPGYVRELVHLAETLGIRDKVHFAGSQPPDQLRSWYRAADIFIYPSLYENFSQPLLEAAAERLPIISTRVGIAPELIREGETGFIVTGDPASLASRIEMLKDPDVRHTMGNRLRQRVKEQFGWDQIIDRYLDLYQSL
;
A
#
# COMPACT_ATOMS: atom_id res chain seq x y z
N MET A 1 -6.20 -15.13 -6.24
CA MET A 1 -7.59 -15.00 -6.73
C MET A 1 -7.68 -15.47 -8.16
N GLU A 2 -7.04 -14.85 -9.12
CA GLU A 2 -7.08 -15.28 -10.53
C GLU A 2 -6.68 -16.75 -10.76
N TYR A 3 -5.72 -17.26 -9.99
CA TYR A 3 -5.33 -18.67 -10.04
C TYR A 3 -6.47 -19.60 -9.63
N GLN A 4 -7.21 -19.26 -8.59
CA GLN A 4 -8.34 -20.06 -8.12
C GLN A 4 -9.48 -20.00 -9.12
N ASP A 5 -9.75 -18.83 -9.67
CA ASP A 5 -10.76 -18.64 -10.70
C ASP A 5 -10.42 -19.46 -11.95
N ALA A 6 -9.14 -19.50 -12.35
CA ALA A 6 -8.69 -20.32 -13.49
C ALA A 6 -8.91 -21.83 -13.26
N LEU A 7 -8.66 -22.32 -12.03
CA LEU A 7 -8.95 -23.72 -11.67
C LEU A 7 -10.45 -24.01 -11.71
N GLU A 8 -11.30 -23.09 -11.23
CA GLU A 8 -12.75 -23.20 -11.27
C GLU A 8 -13.28 -23.19 -12.71
N PHE A 9 -12.62 -22.48 -13.63
CA PHE A 9 -12.87 -22.56 -15.07
C PHE A 9 -12.39 -23.87 -15.73
N GLY A 10 -11.77 -24.78 -14.97
CA GLY A 10 -11.32 -26.08 -15.46
C GLY A 10 -9.97 -26.06 -16.18
N ILE A 11 -9.17 -25.02 -15.99
CA ILE A 11 -7.79 -24.99 -16.50
C ILE A 11 -6.93 -25.95 -15.66
N ASP A 12 -6.20 -26.84 -16.34
CA ASP A 12 -5.30 -27.80 -15.68
C ASP A 12 -4.24 -27.04 -14.85
N ARG A 13 -4.09 -27.43 -13.58
CA ARG A 13 -3.13 -26.89 -12.66
C ARG A 13 -1.69 -26.89 -13.20
N ASN A 14 -1.31 -27.90 -13.96
CA ASN A 14 0.02 -28.02 -14.56
C ASN A 14 0.30 -27.01 -15.67
N ARG A 15 -0.73 -26.30 -16.13
CA ARG A 15 -0.65 -25.22 -17.14
C ARG A 15 -0.71 -23.82 -16.53
N LEU A 16 -0.85 -23.73 -15.21
CA LEU A 16 -0.97 -22.46 -14.48
C LEU A 16 0.34 -22.14 -13.75
N HIS A 17 0.98 -21.08 -14.17
CA HIS A 17 2.18 -20.56 -13.55
C HIS A 17 1.94 -19.14 -13.04
N ILE A 18 2.24 -18.90 -11.76
CA ILE A 18 2.12 -17.58 -11.14
C ILE A 18 3.50 -16.94 -11.09
N ILE A 19 3.69 -15.91 -11.91
CA ILE A 19 4.89 -15.08 -11.87
C ILE A 19 4.44 -13.66 -11.56
N PRO A 20 4.80 -13.08 -10.40
CA PRO A 20 4.40 -11.74 -10.01
C PRO A 20 5.12 -10.69 -10.87
N MET A 21 4.65 -9.46 -10.82
CA MET A 21 5.38 -8.33 -11.41
C MET A 21 6.62 -8.02 -10.55
N GLY A 22 7.70 -7.61 -11.23
CA GLY A 22 8.90 -7.12 -10.59
C GLY A 22 8.82 -5.65 -10.23
N ILE A 23 9.79 -5.22 -9.41
CA ILE A 23 10.00 -3.82 -9.08
C ILE A 23 11.47 -3.44 -9.21
N ASP A 24 11.73 -2.21 -9.69
CA ASP A 24 13.06 -1.62 -9.68
C ASP A 24 13.42 -1.17 -8.27
N LEU A 25 14.53 -1.70 -7.77
CA LEU A 25 15.09 -1.31 -6.49
C LEU A 25 16.32 -0.41 -6.74
N ASP A 26 16.17 0.87 -6.43
CA ASP A 26 17.30 1.79 -6.44
C ASP A 26 18.31 1.37 -5.36
N GLU A 27 19.52 1.01 -5.77
CA GLU A 27 20.60 0.63 -4.86
C GLU A 27 21.31 1.86 -4.24
N GLY A 28 20.95 3.07 -4.66
CA GLY A 28 21.45 4.30 -4.08
C GLY A 28 21.16 4.39 -2.58
N THR A 29 21.99 5.15 -1.88
CA THR A 29 21.74 5.51 -0.47
C THR A 29 20.46 6.31 -0.38
N LEU A 30 19.35 5.62 -0.09
CA LEU A 30 18.12 6.31 0.25
C LEU A 30 18.40 7.14 1.50
N PRO A 31 18.08 8.44 1.50
CA PRO A 31 18.13 9.21 2.73
C PRO A 31 17.30 8.46 3.77
N SER A 32 17.90 8.23 4.94
CA SER A 32 17.15 7.72 6.07
C SER A 32 16.00 8.68 6.32
N PRO A 33 14.75 8.22 6.45
CA PRO A 33 13.66 9.11 6.77
C PRO A 33 14.07 9.93 7.99
N SER A 34 13.84 11.24 7.91
CA SER A 34 14.20 12.16 8.98
C SER A 34 13.56 11.70 10.29
N ARG A 35 14.38 11.30 11.27
CA ARG A 35 13.92 10.90 12.61
C ARG A 35 13.60 12.12 13.44
N ILE A 36 12.70 12.97 12.97
CA ILE A 36 12.21 14.08 13.80
C ILE A 36 11.14 13.47 14.70
N HIS A 37 11.51 13.20 15.95
CA HIS A 37 10.63 12.58 16.95
C HIS A 37 9.33 13.36 17.21
N ASP A 38 9.32 14.66 16.94
CA ASP A 38 8.17 15.54 17.21
C ASP A 38 7.37 15.92 15.95
N ALA A 39 7.73 15.41 14.78
CA ALA A 39 6.96 15.68 13.57
C ALA A 39 5.64 14.90 13.55
N PRO A 40 4.56 15.47 13.00
CA PRO A 40 3.30 14.73 12.79
C PRO A 40 3.52 13.48 11.95
N LEU A 41 3.00 12.34 12.40
CA LEU A 41 3.09 11.07 11.68
C LEU A 41 2.42 11.18 10.31
N HIS A 42 3.14 10.86 9.24
CA HIS A 42 2.65 11.00 7.87
C HIS A 42 2.11 9.69 7.31
N LEU A 43 0.81 9.61 7.17
CA LEU A 43 0.08 8.50 6.59
C LEU A 43 -0.06 8.71 5.07
N LEU A 44 0.21 7.69 4.26
CA LEU A 44 0.13 7.77 2.80
C LEU A 44 -0.80 6.70 2.24
N PHE A 45 -1.64 7.10 1.32
CA PHE A 45 -2.33 6.24 0.37
C PHE A 45 -1.95 6.63 -1.06
N VAL A 46 -1.65 5.65 -1.91
CA VAL A 46 -1.41 5.85 -3.35
C VAL A 46 -2.27 4.86 -4.13
N GLY A 47 -3.03 5.35 -5.09
CA GLY A 47 -3.85 4.50 -5.96
C GLY A 47 -5.05 5.25 -6.55
N ARG A 48 -5.74 4.62 -7.48
CA ARG A 48 -6.99 5.17 -8.00
C ARG A 48 -7.99 5.37 -6.86
N ILE A 49 -8.60 6.54 -6.77
CA ILE A 49 -9.61 6.82 -5.75
C ILE A 49 -10.95 6.26 -6.25
N ALA A 50 -11.30 5.10 -5.72
CA ALA A 50 -12.52 4.37 -6.03
C ALA A 50 -13.05 3.70 -4.75
N ARG A 51 -14.36 3.43 -4.67
CA ARG A 51 -14.99 2.84 -3.46
C ARG A 51 -14.34 1.52 -3.03
N VAL A 52 -13.92 0.70 -3.99
CA VAL A 52 -13.20 -0.56 -3.72
C VAL A 52 -11.89 -0.35 -2.96
N ARG A 53 -11.29 0.86 -3.02
CA ARG A 53 -10.04 1.21 -2.31
C ARG A 53 -10.25 1.61 -0.87
N ARG A 54 -11.49 1.91 -0.47
CA ARG A 54 -11.91 2.21 0.90
C ARG A 54 -11.07 3.29 1.60
N VAL A 55 -10.79 4.38 0.90
CA VAL A 55 -10.04 5.51 1.47
C VAL A 55 -10.76 6.10 2.70
N GLU A 56 -12.10 5.99 2.76
CA GLU A 56 -12.90 6.35 3.93
C GLU A 56 -12.45 5.63 5.22
N LEU A 57 -11.97 4.39 5.10
CA LEU A 57 -11.48 3.63 6.24
C LEU A 57 -10.22 4.25 6.85
N LEU A 58 -9.30 4.75 5.98
CA LEU A 58 -8.13 5.49 6.44
C LEU A 58 -8.54 6.75 7.20
N LEU A 59 -9.48 7.53 6.66
CA LEU A 59 -9.96 8.76 7.29
C LEU A 59 -10.63 8.50 8.64
N GLN A 60 -11.49 7.49 8.72
CA GLN A 60 -12.16 7.07 9.95
C GLN A 60 -11.19 6.55 11.01
N ALA A 61 -10.16 5.83 10.61
CA ALA A 61 -9.11 5.35 11.51
C ALA A 61 -8.24 6.52 12.02
N ALA A 62 -7.81 7.40 11.11
CA ALA A 62 -6.97 8.54 11.45
C ALA A 62 -7.67 9.52 12.40
N ALA A 63 -8.99 9.70 12.26
CA ALA A 63 -9.79 10.53 13.17
C ALA A 63 -9.79 10.03 14.62
N ARG A 64 -9.42 8.77 14.87
CA ARG A 64 -9.34 8.16 16.21
C ARG A 64 -7.99 8.40 16.89
N LEU A 65 -6.97 8.86 16.13
CA LEU A 65 -5.63 9.06 16.66
C LEU A 65 -5.57 10.31 17.55
N THR A 66 -4.91 10.19 18.70
CA THR A 66 -4.80 11.27 19.70
C THR A 66 -3.48 12.03 19.66
N PHE A 67 -2.52 11.60 18.84
CA PHE A 67 -1.23 12.25 18.64
C PHE A 67 -1.19 13.02 17.30
N PRO A 68 -0.18 13.90 17.07
CA PRO A 68 -0.07 14.64 15.82
C PRO A 68 0.15 13.74 14.62
N TRP A 69 -0.68 13.91 13.59
CA TRP A 69 -0.59 13.17 12.32
C TRP A 69 -1.09 14.03 11.16
N ARG A 70 -0.72 13.65 9.96
CA ARG A 70 -1.24 14.13 8.69
C ARG A 70 -1.42 12.98 7.73
N ALA A 71 -2.29 13.11 6.74
CA ALA A 71 -2.50 12.12 5.71
C ALA A 71 -2.40 12.74 4.32
N THR A 72 -1.79 12.02 3.38
CA THR A 72 -1.80 12.35 1.96
C THR A 72 -2.46 11.23 1.16
N ILE A 73 -3.41 11.62 0.31
CA ILE A 73 -4.13 10.73 -0.59
C ILE A 73 -3.69 11.09 -2.02
N VAL A 74 -2.90 10.23 -2.63
CA VAL A 74 -2.37 10.40 -3.99
C VAL A 74 -3.15 9.53 -4.95
N GLY A 75 -3.69 10.14 -6.00
CA GLY A 75 -4.41 9.47 -7.06
C GLY A 75 -5.58 10.26 -7.63
N GLY A 76 -6.01 9.89 -8.81
CA GLY A 76 -7.20 10.44 -9.45
C GLY A 76 -8.44 9.62 -9.17
N GLU A 77 -9.62 10.28 -9.28
CA GLU A 77 -10.90 9.59 -9.23
C GLU A 77 -11.06 8.67 -10.45
N ALA A 78 -11.55 7.47 -10.22
CA ALA A 78 -11.85 6.53 -11.30
C ALA A 78 -13.09 7.01 -12.08
N GLN A 79 -12.89 7.50 -13.31
CA GLN A 79 -13.96 8.07 -14.14
C GLN A 79 -14.79 7.02 -14.89
N THR A 80 -14.30 5.78 -15.01
CA THR A 80 -14.87 4.76 -15.92
C THR A 80 -15.28 3.47 -15.24
N SER A 81 -15.26 3.40 -13.92
CA SER A 81 -15.67 2.19 -13.20
C SER A 81 -17.16 2.22 -12.89
N SER A 82 -17.91 1.25 -13.41
CA SER A 82 -19.32 1.02 -13.02
C SER A 82 -19.47 0.79 -11.50
N MET A 83 -18.39 0.42 -10.81
CA MET A 83 -18.35 0.18 -9.38
C MET A 83 -17.96 1.45 -8.56
N SER A 84 -17.70 2.57 -9.21
CA SER A 84 -17.35 3.83 -8.54
C SER A 84 -17.92 5.02 -9.35
N PRO A 85 -19.17 5.40 -9.10
CA PRO A 85 -19.75 6.58 -9.76
C PRO A 85 -18.94 7.84 -9.40
N PRO A 86 -18.93 8.85 -10.29
CA PRO A 86 -18.22 10.11 -10.06
C PRO A 86 -18.65 10.79 -8.76
N GLY A 87 -17.72 11.45 -8.09
CA GLY A 87 -18.03 12.23 -6.88
C GLY A 87 -17.52 11.61 -5.59
N TYR A 88 -16.87 10.45 -5.64
CA TYR A 88 -16.35 9.80 -4.44
C TYR A 88 -15.25 10.63 -3.74
N VAL A 89 -14.42 11.37 -4.48
CA VAL A 89 -13.46 12.32 -3.86
C VAL A 89 -14.18 13.40 -3.06
N ARG A 90 -15.31 13.94 -3.56
CA ARG A 90 -16.11 14.93 -2.82
C ARG A 90 -16.71 14.35 -1.55
N GLU A 91 -17.17 13.11 -1.60
CA GLU A 91 -17.66 12.40 -0.41
C GLU A 91 -16.55 12.22 0.64
N LEU A 92 -15.34 11.88 0.22
CA LEU A 92 -14.19 11.75 1.13
C LEU A 92 -13.80 13.10 1.75
N VAL A 93 -13.85 14.19 0.98
CA VAL A 93 -13.63 15.55 1.50
C VAL A 93 -14.70 15.89 2.54
N HIS A 94 -15.96 15.66 2.24
CA HIS A 94 -17.08 15.89 3.18
C HIS A 94 -16.97 15.01 4.44
N LEU A 95 -16.55 13.76 4.28
CA LEU A 95 -16.27 12.87 5.43
C LEU A 95 -15.16 13.45 6.32
N ALA A 96 -14.06 13.95 5.71
CA ALA A 96 -12.97 14.55 6.47
C ALA A 96 -13.43 15.82 7.23
N GLU A 97 -14.32 16.62 6.65
CA GLU A 97 -14.97 17.77 7.31
C GLU A 97 -15.83 17.31 8.49
N THR A 98 -16.70 16.33 8.27
CA THR A 98 -17.58 15.75 9.30
C THR A 98 -16.81 15.17 10.49
N LEU A 99 -15.65 14.54 10.22
CA LEU A 99 -14.76 14.00 11.22
C LEU A 99 -13.88 15.06 11.90
N GLY A 100 -13.91 16.32 11.47
CA GLY A 100 -13.08 17.42 12.01
C GLY A 100 -11.59 17.27 11.72
N ILE A 101 -11.23 16.62 10.61
CA ILE A 101 -9.83 16.33 10.25
C ILE A 101 -9.42 16.89 8.87
N ARG A 102 -10.26 17.74 8.27
CA ARG A 102 -10.05 18.24 6.90
C ARG A 102 -8.71 18.93 6.70
N ASP A 103 -8.26 19.67 7.68
CA ASP A 103 -6.99 20.39 7.70
C ASP A 103 -5.75 19.48 7.78
N LYS A 104 -5.92 18.24 8.23
CA LYS A 104 -4.87 17.23 8.33
C LYS A 104 -4.77 16.32 7.10
N VAL A 105 -5.72 16.42 6.15
CA VAL A 105 -5.80 15.53 4.98
C VAL A 105 -5.54 16.30 3.69
N HIS A 106 -4.50 15.90 2.96
CA HIS A 106 -4.15 16.43 1.66
C HIS A 106 -4.55 15.47 0.54
N PHE A 107 -5.43 15.91 -0.37
CA PHE A 107 -5.77 15.20 -1.60
C PHE A 107 -4.88 15.75 -2.73
N ALA A 108 -3.83 15.02 -3.08
CA ALA A 108 -2.82 15.45 -4.05
C ALA A 108 -3.25 15.30 -5.52
N GLY A 109 -4.37 14.62 -5.78
CA GLY A 109 -4.79 14.33 -7.14
C GLY A 109 -3.89 13.30 -7.82
N SER A 110 -4.09 13.14 -9.14
CA SER A 110 -3.24 12.27 -9.97
C SER A 110 -1.84 12.84 -10.09
N GLN A 111 -0.84 12.01 -9.88
CA GLN A 111 0.58 12.39 -9.96
C GLN A 111 1.27 11.62 -11.08
N PRO A 112 2.24 12.24 -11.78
CA PRO A 112 3.08 11.56 -12.75
C PRO A 112 3.90 10.42 -12.10
N PRO A 113 4.19 9.32 -12.83
CA PRO A 113 4.92 8.17 -12.27
C PRO A 113 6.29 8.52 -11.67
N ASP A 114 7.01 9.45 -12.27
CA ASP A 114 8.33 9.92 -11.83
C ASP A 114 8.28 10.68 -10.49
N GLN A 115 7.11 11.23 -10.13
CA GLN A 115 6.90 11.94 -8.86
C GLN A 115 6.40 11.04 -7.74
N LEU A 116 5.84 9.86 -8.05
CA LEU A 116 5.27 8.96 -7.03
C LEU A 116 6.30 8.57 -5.97
N ARG A 117 7.53 8.33 -6.39
CA ARG A 117 8.62 7.96 -5.48
C ARG A 117 8.85 8.99 -4.38
N SER A 118 8.74 10.28 -4.69
CA SER A 118 8.90 11.35 -3.71
C SER A 118 7.81 11.33 -2.63
N TRP A 119 6.58 10.94 -2.99
CA TRP A 119 5.49 10.80 -2.03
C TRP A 119 5.72 9.64 -1.07
N TYR A 120 6.18 8.49 -1.57
CA TYR A 120 6.54 7.36 -0.71
C TYR A 120 7.68 7.74 0.25
N ARG A 121 8.73 8.41 -0.24
CA ARG A 121 9.88 8.84 0.58
C ARG A 121 9.53 9.88 1.65
N ALA A 122 8.49 10.67 1.42
CA ALA A 122 8.05 11.70 2.35
C ALA A 122 7.10 11.18 3.43
N ALA A 123 6.69 9.92 3.37
CA ALA A 123 5.73 9.31 4.28
C ALA A 123 6.40 8.45 5.36
N ASP A 124 5.64 8.15 6.41
CA ASP A 124 6.04 7.30 7.53
C ASP A 124 5.40 5.91 7.47
N ILE A 125 4.16 5.83 7.00
CA ILE A 125 3.36 4.60 6.93
C ILE A 125 2.56 4.60 5.64
N PHE A 126 2.60 3.47 4.93
CA PHE A 126 1.72 3.24 3.78
C PHE A 126 0.47 2.47 4.20
N ILE A 127 -0.71 3.00 3.87
CA ILE A 127 -2.01 2.41 4.25
C ILE A 127 -2.78 2.06 3.00
N TYR A 128 -3.14 0.77 2.87
CA TYR A 128 -3.83 0.26 1.71
C TYR A 128 -5.04 -0.61 2.09
N PRO A 129 -6.19 0.01 2.39
CA PRO A 129 -7.36 -0.66 2.97
C PRO A 129 -8.33 -1.22 1.93
N SER A 130 -7.87 -1.58 0.75
CA SER A 130 -8.68 -2.02 -0.38
C SER A 130 -9.53 -3.26 -0.06
N LEU A 131 -10.70 -3.38 -0.69
CA LEU A 131 -11.51 -4.61 -0.63
C LEU A 131 -11.02 -5.69 -1.59
N TYR A 132 -10.46 -5.26 -2.72
CA TYR A 132 -10.07 -6.17 -3.79
C TYR A 132 -8.88 -5.64 -4.57
N GLU A 133 -7.95 -6.50 -4.87
CA GLU A 133 -6.81 -6.32 -5.75
C GLU A 133 -6.41 -7.64 -6.39
N ASN A 134 -5.99 -7.57 -7.64
CA ASN A 134 -5.33 -8.71 -8.26
C ASN A 134 -3.88 -8.84 -7.79
N PHE A 135 -3.12 -7.72 -7.86
CA PHE A 135 -1.70 -7.73 -7.52
C PHE A 135 -1.30 -6.64 -6.51
N SER A 136 -1.63 -5.36 -6.76
CA SER A 136 -1.29 -4.20 -5.90
C SER A 136 0.14 -3.70 -6.02
N GLN A 137 0.50 -3.18 -7.20
CA GLN A 137 1.80 -2.53 -7.43
C GLN A 137 2.17 -1.48 -6.36
N PRO A 138 1.26 -0.63 -5.84
CA PRO A 138 1.57 0.33 -4.79
C PRO A 138 2.15 -0.28 -3.50
N LEU A 139 1.86 -1.54 -3.20
CA LEU A 139 2.46 -2.24 -2.05
C LEU A 139 3.95 -2.51 -2.28
N LEU A 140 4.34 -2.90 -3.50
CA LEU A 140 5.76 -3.09 -3.84
C LEU A 140 6.51 -1.75 -3.84
N GLU A 141 5.90 -0.70 -4.38
CA GLU A 141 6.48 0.64 -4.43
C GLU A 141 6.75 1.19 -3.02
N ALA A 142 5.77 1.08 -2.12
CA ALA A 142 5.93 1.47 -0.72
C ALA A 142 7.03 0.65 -0.02
N ALA A 143 7.05 -0.65 -0.24
CA ALA A 143 8.06 -1.54 0.34
C ALA A 143 9.46 -1.25 -0.20
N ALA A 144 9.60 -0.93 -1.49
CA ALA A 144 10.85 -0.51 -2.11
C ALA A 144 11.42 0.76 -1.47
N GLU A 145 10.57 1.66 -1.00
CA GLU A 145 10.96 2.89 -0.29
C GLU A 145 11.00 2.73 1.25
N ARG A 146 11.02 1.48 1.75
CA ARG A 146 11.13 1.13 3.19
C ARG A 146 9.97 1.62 4.05
N LEU A 147 8.78 1.80 3.49
CA LEU A 147 7.62 2.14 4.28
C LEU A 147 7.01 0.88 4.92
N PRO A 148 6.78 0.86 6.23
CA PRO A 148 5.94 -0.16 6.82
C PRO A 148 4.53 -0.05 6.24
N ILE A 149 3.91 -1.21 5.98
CA ILE A 149 2.62 -1.30 5.31
C ILE A 149 1.55 -1.77 6.30
N ILE A 150 0.39 -1.09 6.28
CA ILE A 150 -0.85 -1.60 6.87
C ILE A 150 -1.83 -1.81 5.71
N SER A 151 -2.22 -3.04 5.47
CA SER A 151 -3.12 -3.41 4.36
C SER A 151 -4.20 -4.38 4.80
N THR A 152 -5.29 -4.42 4.07
CA THR A 152 -6.20 -5.56 4.09
C THR A 152 -5.58 -6.75 3.35
N ARG A 153 -6.18 -7.93 3.46
CA ARG A 153 -5.70 -9.17 2.82
C ARG A 153 -6.05 -9.19 1.32
N VAL A 154 -5.38 -8.35 0.53
CA VAL A 154 -5.63 -8.20 -0.92
C VAL A 154 -4.37 -8.29 -1.75
N GLY A 155 -4.49 -8.73 -3.00
CA GLY A 155 -3.37 -8.85 -3.93
C GLY A 155 -2.19 -9.60 -3.32
N ILE A 156 -0.99 -9.02 -3.41
CA ILE A 156 0.25 -9.58 -2.86
C ILE A 156 0.44 -9.32 -1.35
N ALA A 157 -0.47 -8.59 -0.70
CA ALA A 157 -0.30 -8.26 0.72
C ALA A 157 -0.03 -9.50 1.62
N PRO A 158 -0.72 -10.66 1.45
CA PRO A 158 -0.47 -11.84 2.25
C PRO A 158 0.92 -12.47 2.04
N GLU A 159 1.49 -12.30 0.85
CA GLU A 159 2.83 -12.80 0.51
C GLU A 159 3.92 -11.84 0.97
N LEU A 160 3.64 -10.54 0.93
CA LEU A 160 4.56 -9.48 1.24
C LEU A 160 4.67 -9.21 2.75
N ILE A 161 3.54 -9.24 3.46
CA ILE A 161 3.43 -8.84 4.86
C ILE A 161 3.53 -10.05 5.78
N ARG A 162 4.54 -10.01 6.67
CA ARG A 162 4.62 -10.85 7.87
C ARG A 162 4.15 -10.02 9.05
N GLU A 163 3.08 -10.49 9.70
CA GLU A 163 2.42 -9.77 10.79
C GLU A 163 3.40 -9.35 11.89
N GLY A 164 3.48 -8.05 12.15
CA GLY A 164 4.36 -7.47 13.18
C GLY A 164 5.86 -7.39 12.80
N GLU A 165 6.30 -8.03 11.71
CA GLU A 165 7.71 -8.03 11.28
C GLU A 165 7.97 -7.06 10.11
N THR A 166 7.10 -7.10 9.10
CA THR A 166 7.25 -6.30 7.87
C THR A 166 6.04 -5.40 7.60
N GLY A 167 4.98 -5.52 8.39
CA GLY A 167 3.74 -4.77 8.27
C GLY A 167 2.61 -5.40 9.07
N PHE A 168 1.39 -4.97 8.80
CA PHE A 168 0.19 -5.49 9.43
C PHE A 168 -0.91 -5.76 8.42
N ILE A 169 -1.61 -6.89 8.59
CA ILE A 169 -2.85 -7.20 7.87
C ILE A 169 -4.02 -6.87 8.79
N VAL A 170 -4.95 -6.03 8.31
CA VAL A 170 -6.15 -5.62 9.07
C VAL A 170 -7.43 -6.18 8.47
N THR A 171 -8.44 -6.33 9.30
CA THR A 171 -9.76 -6.85 8.90
C THR A 171 -10.62 -5.83 8.14
N GLY A 172 -10.17 -4.58 8.07
CA GLY A 172 -10.86 -3.52 7.33
C GLY A 172 -11.92 -2.78 8.16
N ASP A 173 -11.73 -2.70 9.47
CA ASP A 173 -12.47 -1.81 10.36
C ASP A 173 -11.58 -0.65 10.86
N PRO A 174 -12.17 0.54 11.17
CA PRO A 174 -11.40 1.72 11.57
C PRO A 174 -10.62 1.56 12.88
N ALA A 175 -11.12 0.78 13.83
CA ALA A 175 -10.48 0.60 15.13
C ALA A 175 -9.23 -0.28 15.01
N SER A 176 -9.33 -1.38 14.26
CA SER A 176 -8.18 -2.25 13.94
C SER A 176 -7.09 -1.46 13.23
N LEU A 177 -7.45 -0.66 12.22
CA LEU A 177 -6.48 0.14 11.48
C LEU A 177 -5.82 1.20 12.38
N ALA A 178 -6.59 1.92 13.21
CA ALA A 178 -6.05 2.91 14.14
C ALA A 178 -5.07 2.29 15.14
N SER A 179 -5.41 1.12 15.71
CA SER A 179 -4.53 0.40 16.63
C SER A 179 -3.18 0.04 15.98
N ARG A 180 -3.17 -0.37 14.70
CA ARG A 180 -1.92 -0.67 13.99
C ARG A 180 -1.11 0.58 13.66
N ILE A 181 -1.76 1.71 13.39
CA ILE A 181 -1.08 3.01 13.24
C ILE A 181 -0.40 3.41 14.56
N GLU A 182 -1.08 3.25 15.69
CA GLU A 182 -0.52 3.54 17.03
C GLU A 182 0.72 2.70 17.33
N MET A 183 0.74 1.41 16.95
CA MET A 183 1.92 0.55 17.10
C MET A 183 3.13 1.05 16.31
N LEU A 184 2.89 1.78 15.21
CA LEU A 184 3.92 2.37 14.36
C LEU A 184 4.23 3.83 14.72
N LYS A 185 3.82 4.33 15.87
CA LYS A 185 4.17 5.68 16.34
C LYS A 185 5.67 5.85 16.58
N ASP A 186 6.34 4.79 17.03
CA ASP A 186 7.78 4.77 17.27
C ASP A 186 8.56 4.73 15.95
N PRO A 187 9.44 5.71 15.67
CA PRO A 187 10.23 5.76 14.43
C PRO A 187 11.21 4.59 14.30
N ASP A 188 11.73 4.04 15.38
CA ASP A 188 12.66 2.92 15.33
C ASP A 188 11.94 1.62 14.93
N VAL A 189 10.71 1.44 15.38
CA VAL A 189 9.83 0.34 14.93
C VAL A 189 9.55 0.46 13.44
N ARG A 190 9.17 1.66 12.96
CA ARG A 190 8.93 1.90 11.52
C ARG A 190 10.16 1.59 10.68
N HIS A 191 11.33 2.09 11.11
CA HIS A 191 12.58 1.90 10.40
C HIS A 191 12.97 0.42 10.31
N THR A 192 12.87 -0.30 11.41
CA THR A 192 13.18 -1.74 11.47
C THR A 192 12.24 -2.53 10.57
N MET A 193 10.94 -2.27 10.66
CA MET A 193 9.92 -2.93 9.86
C MET A 193 10.08 -2.63 8.36
N GLY A 194 10.28 -1.37 8.00
CA GLY A 194 10.47 -0.95 6.61
C GLY A 194 11.73 -1.55 5.97
N ASN A 195 12.85 -1.65 6.71
CA ASN A 195 14.07 -2.29 6.21
C ASN A 195 13.86 -3.79 5.97
N ARG A 196 13.20 -4.51 6.89
CA ARG A 196 12.86 -5.93 6.72
C ARG A 196 11.95 -6.14 5.52
N LEU A 197 10.96 -5.25 5.35
CA LEU A 197 10.05 -5.31 4.22
C LEU A 197 10.77 -5.12 2.89
N ARG A 198 11.64 -4.10 2.78
CA ARG A 198 12.45 -3.88 1.57
C ARG A 198 13.36 -5.06 1.25
N GLN A 199 14.02 -5.64 2.27
CA GLN A 199 14.85 -6.82 2.07
C GLN A 199 14.04 -7.98 1.46
N ARG A 200 12.84 -8.22 2.00
CA ARG A 200 11.92 -9.24 1.46
C ARG A 200 11.52 -8.96 0.01
N VAL A 201 11.23 -7.70 -0.33
CA VAL A 201 10.94 -7.32 -1.72
C VAL A 201 12.13 -7.56 -2.63
N LYS A 202 13.34 -7.20 -2.19
CA LYS A 202 14.57 -7.45 -2.96
C LYS A 202 14.76 -8.93 -3.26
N GLU A 203 14.50 -9.80 -2.29
CA GLU A 203 14.69 -11.26 -2.41
C GLU A 203 13.63 -11.95 -3.27
N GLN A 204 12.42 -11.38 -3.38
CA GLN A 204 11.27 -12.09 -3.98
C GLN A 204 10.67 -11.41 -5.20
N PHE A 205 10.81 -10.09 -5.31
CA PHE A 205 10.12 -9.26 -6.30
C PHE A 205 11.04 -8.32 -7.08
N GLY A 206 12.38 -8.36 -6.86
CA GLY A 206 13.31 -7.66 -7.72
C GLY A 206 13.26 -8.22 -9.15
N TRP A 207 13.49 -7.37 -10.16
CA TRP A 207 13.41 -7.81 -11.57
C TRP A 207 14.33 -8.98 -11.87
N ASP A 208 15.52 -9.05 -11.30
CA ASP A 208 16.43 -10.20 -11.52
C ASP A 208 15.76 -11.53 -11.14
N GLN A 209 15.14 -11.60 -9.96
CA GLN A 209 14.43 -12.79 -9.49
C GLN A 209 13.19 -13.12 -10.33
N ILE A 210 12.51 -12.10 -10.82
CA ILE A 210 11.33 -12.29 -11.66
C ILE A 210 11.73 -12.78 -13.07
N ILE A 211 12.80 -12.24 -13.64
CA ILE A 211 13.33 -12.67 -14.94
C ILE A 211 13.78 -14.13 -14.86
N ASP A 212 14.49 -14.52 -13.80
CA ASP A 212 14.91 -15.92 -13.61
C ASP A 212 13.70 -16.88 -13.62
N ARG A 213 12.59 -16.52 -12.94
CA ARG A 213 11.35 -17.33 -12.97
C ARG A 213 10.74 -17.46 -14.38
N TYR A 214 10.80 -16.40 -15.20
CA TYR A 214 10.36 -16.49 -16.60
C TYR A 214 11.29 -17.38 -17.42
N LEU A 215 12.61 -17.28 -17.24
CA LEU A 215 13.59 -18.12 -17.94
C LEU A 215 13.40 -19.59 -17.58
N ASP A 216 13.23 -19.92 -16.30
CA ASP A 216 12.96 -21.27 -15.83
C ASP A 216 11.67 -21.84 -16.46
N LEU A 217 10.61 -21.03 -16.50
CA LEU A 217 9.36 -21.43 -17.14
C LEU A 217 9.59 -21.74 -18.62
N TYR A 218 10.24 -20.84 -19.38
CA TYR A 218 10.49 -21.04 -20.81
C TYR A 218 11.36 -22.26 -21.11
N GLN A 219 12.30 -22.61 -20.22
CA GLN A 219 13.14 -23.80 -20.36
C GLN A 219 12.40 -25.09 -20.03
N SER A 220 11.29 -25.01 -19.28
CA SER A 220 10.47 -26.15 -18.88
C SER A 220 9.37 -26.51 -19.89
N LEU A 221 9.12 -25.66 -20.90
CA LEU A 221 8.14 -25.88 -21.98
C LEU A 221 8.74 -26.67 -23.14
#